data_0038b7b052aee4422ff43d743f9aeb28
#
_entry.id   0038b7b052aee4422ff43d743f9aeb28
#
_cell.length_a   1.000
_cell.length_b   1.000
_cell.length_c   1.000
_cell.angle_alpha   90.00
_cell.angle_beta   90.00
_cell.angle_gamma   90.00
#
_symmetry.space_group_name_H-M   'P 1'
#
loop_
_entity.id
_entity.type
_entity.pdbx_description
1 polymer ?
#
loop_
_entity_poly.entity_id
_entity_poly.type
_entity_poly.pdbx_seq_one_letter_code
_entity_poly.pdbx_strand_id
1 'polypeptide(L)'
;KPSVETFKKWQELAKGHIKLMTLAPENDVENALTTYCHEHDVVISIGHTAATYEQAMAAVEAGAKSFTHTFNGMEDISHRKPTAVVAALDSEETFAEIIADGVHVDYSLVRVLAKLKGKDYLIAVTDSIWAKGCQPGVYPKPEKGIEMVIDEQNVVRLANGKLAGSTNHLNNMVRNLVEKALLPEVIAINSVTKNPARLLNVNESMGEI
;
A
#
# COMPACT_ATOMS: atom_id res chain seq x y z
N LYS A 1 -14.13 14.64 -0.36
CA LYS A 1 -14.53 13.54 0.53
C LYS A 1 -14.91 12.33 -0.33
N PRO A 2 -14.66 11.10 0.12
CA PRO A 2 -15.16 9.90 -0.54
C PRO A 2 -16.67 9.99 -0.78
N SER A 3 -17.13 9.52 -1.94
CA SER A 3 -18.54 9.61 -2.34
C SER A 3 -18.87 8.46 -3.29
N VAL A 4 -19.87 7.67 -2.93
CA VAL A 4 -20.40 6.58 -3.77
C VAL A 4 -20.82 7.12 -5.14
N GLU A 5 -21.49 8.27 -5.20
CA GLU A 5 -21.94 8.87 -6.47
C GLU A 5 -20.74 9.23 -7.38
N THR A 6 -19.69 9.83 -6.80
CA THR A 6 -18.48 10.17 -7.55
C THR A 6 -17.78 8.91 -8.05
N PHE A 7 -17.67 7.89 -7.21
CA PHE A 7 -17.06 6.62 -7.59
C PHE A 7 -17.84 5.92 -8.71
N LYS A 8 -19.17 5.90 -8.67
CA LYS A 8 -20.01 5.36 -9.75
C LYS A 8 -19.68 6.01 -11.10
N LYS A 9 -19.55 7.32 -11.13
CA LYS A 9 -19.17 8.06 -12.36
C LYS A 9 -17.78 7.66 -12.87
N TRP A 10 -16.80 7.50 -11.96
CA TRP A 10 -15.46 7.02 -12.33
C TRP A 10 -15.47 5.59 -12.85
N GLN A 11 -16.22 4.71 -12.21
CA GLN A 11 -16.33 3.31 -12.62
C GLN A 11 -17.02 3.18 -13.97
N GLU A 12 -18.04 4.00 -14.25
CA GLU A 12 -18.68 4.09 -15.57
C GLU A 12 -17.69 4.55 -16.65
N LEU A 13 -16.96 5.65 -16.42
CA LEU A 13 -15.92 6.14 -17.33
C LEU A 13 -14.80 5.11 -17.54
N ALA A 14 -14.43 4.41 -16.50
CA ALA A 14 -13.45 3.33 -16.53
C ALA A 14 -14.03 2.00 -17.08
N LYS A 15 -15.29 1.95 -17.49
CA LYS A 15 -15.97 0.75 -18.04
C LYS A 15 -15.82 -0.49 -17.13
N GLY A 16 -15.89 -0.29 -15.80
CA GLY A 16 -15.77 -1.38 -14.82
C GLY A 16 -14.33 -1.84 -14.54
N HIS A 17 -13.31 -1.11 -15.01
CA HIS A 17 -11.91 -1.52 -14.84
C HIS A 17 -11.23 -1.00 -13.56
N ILE A 18 -11.90 -0.21 -12.73
CA ILE A 18 -11.38 0.10 -11.39
C ILE A 18 -11.58 -1.13 -10.51
N LYS A 19 -10.48 -1.77 -10.10
CA LYS A 19 -10.49 -2.99 -9.29
C LYS A 19 -10.01 -2.77 -7.86
N LEU A 20 -9.27 -1.70 -7.63
CA LEU A 20 -8.81 -1.32 -6.30
C LEU A 20 -8.82 0.20 -6.15
N MET A 21 -9.17 0.66 -4.97
CA MET A 21 -9.07 2.07 -4.60
C MET A 21 -8.52 2.21 -3.18
N THR A 22 -7.56 3.11 -3.02
CA THR A 22 -7.07 3.53 -1.70
C THR A 22 -7.95 4.65 -1.14
N LEU A 23 -8.33 4.54 0.12
CA LEU A 23 -9.02 5.62 0.85
C LEU A 23 -8.58 5.71 2.30
N ALA A 24 -8.84 6.86 2.90
CA ALA A 24 -8.66 7.15 4.31
C ALA A 24 -10.01 6.98 5.03
N PRO A 25 -10.17 5.98 5.92
CA PRO A 25 -11.46 5.62 6.52
C PRO A 25 -12.12 6.76 7.28
N GLU A 26 -11.34 7.62 7.93
CA GLU A 26 -11.84 8.78 8.68
C GLU A 26 -12.59 9.79 7.80
N ASN A 27 -12.45 9.67 6.48
CA ASN A 27 -13.14 10.49 5.50
C ASN A 27 -14.36 9.81 4.86
N ASP A 28 -14.54 8.51 5.06
CA ASP A 28 -15.65 7.71 4.52
C ASP A 28 -16.78 7.60 5.57
N VAL A 29 -17.72 8.51 5.48
CA VAL A 29 -18.83 8.60 6.44
C VAL A 29 -19.62 7.29 6.48
N GLU A 30 -19.74 6.69 7.67
CA GLU A 30 -20.43 5.40 7.89
C GLU A 30 -19.89 4.25 7.02
N ASN A 31 -18.65 4.35 6.54
CA ASN A 31 -18.04 3.41 5.61
C ASN A 31 -18.88 3.16 4.33
N ALA A 32 -19.64 4.17 3.90
CA ALA A 32 -20.62 4.02 2.82
C ALA A 32 -19.94 3.65 1.49
N LEU A 33 -18.80 4.27 1.16
CA LEU A 33 -18.06 3.95 -0.05
C LEU A 33 -17.36 2.60 0.05
N THR A 34 -16.80 2.27 1.22
CA THR A 34 -16.18 0.97 1.50
C THR A 34 -17.17 -0.17 1.30
N THR A 35 -18.37 -0.07 1.91
CA THR A 35 -19.44 -1.05 1.76
C THR A 35 -19.89 -1.18 0.31
N TYR A 36 -20.14 -0.04 -0.36
CA TYR A 36 -20.52 -0.04 -1.77
C TYR A 36 -19.49 -0.74 -2.65
N CYS A 37 -18.20 -0.43 -2.49
CA CYS A 37 -17.13 -1.04 -3.28
C CYS A 37 -17.02 -2.55 -3.01
N HIS A 38 -17.14 -2.97 -1.76
CA HIS A 38 -17.16 -4.39 -1.39
C HIS A 38 -18.29 -5.16 -2.08
N GLU A 39 -19.50 -4.61 -2.10
CA GLU A 39 -20.69 -5.20 -2.76
C GLU A 39 -20.57 -5.25 -4.30
N HIS A 40 -19.61 -4.50 -4.89
CA HIS A 40 -19.40 -4.39 -6.33
C HIS A 40 -18.04 -4.90 -6.80
N ASP A 41 -17.41 -5.80 -6.04
CA ASP A 41 -16.13 -6.45 -6.37
C ASP A 41 -14.99 -5.44 -6.63
N VAL A 42 -14.98 -4.33 -5.90
CA VAL A 42 -13.88 -3.37 -5.89
C VAL A 42 -13.19 -3.40 -4.54
N VAL A 43 -11.90 -3.68 -4.55
CA VAL A 43 -11.09 -3.75 -3.34
C VAL A 43 -10.88 -2.36 -2.76
N ILE A 44 -11.19 -2.18 -1.49
CA ILE A 44 -10.74 -1.01 -0.73
C ILE A 44 -9.46 -1.35 0.00
N SER A 45 -8.45 -0.49 -0.18
CA SER A 45 -7.19 -0.49 0.55
C SER A 45 -7.11 0.75 1.44
N ILE A 46 -6.84 0.56 2.71
CA ILE A 46 -6.72 1.64 3.70
C ILE A 46 -5.34 2.27 3.56
N GLY A 47 -5.26 3.57 3.32
CA GLY A 47 -3.98 4.25 3.18
C GLY A 47 -4.08 5.77 3.17
N HIS A 48 -2.94 6.45 3.30
CA HIS A 48 -2.84 7.91 3.43
C HIS A 48 -3.81 8.46 4.49
N THR A 49 -3.74 7.88 5.70
CA THR A 49 -4.79 8.01 6.70
C THR A 49 -4.23 8.41 8.07
N ALA A 50 -4.99 9.23 8.77
CA ALA A 50 -4.83 9.51 10.20
C ALA A 50 -5.86 8.74 11.06
N ALA A 51 -6.48 7.69 10.50
CA ALA A 51 -7.49 6.89 11.19
C ALA A 51 -6.97 6.28 12.49
N THR A 52 -7.82 6.25 13.49
CA THR A 52 -7.59 5.43 14.69
C THR A 52 -7.71 3.95 14.36
N TYR A 53 -7.28 3.12 15.27
CA TYR A 53 -7.44 1.66 15.17
C TYR A 53 -8.92 1.29 14.94
N GLU A 54 -9.82 1.87 15.72
CA GLU A 54 -11.26 1.60 15.66
C GLU A 54 -11.84 1.99 14.28
N GLN A 55 -11.45 3.15 13.74
CA GLN A 55 -11.90 3.59 12.42
C GLN A 55 -11.38 2.66 11.32
N ALA A 56 -10.13 2.24 11.40
CA ALA A 56 -9.55 1.31 10.43
C ALA A 56 -10.20 -0.08 10.52
N MET A 57 -10.46 -0.60 11.73
CA MET A 57 -11.13 -1.88 11.92
C MET A 57 -12.60 -1.84 11.47
N ALA A 58 -13.31 -0.73 11.71
CA ALA A 58 -14.66 -0.54 11.18
C ALA A 58 -14.70 -0.58 9.65
N ALA A 59 -13.67 -0.03 8.97
CA ALA A 59 -13.54 -0.14 7.52
C ALA A 59 -13.23 -1.59 7.07
N VAL A 60 -12.42 -2.34 7.84
CA VAL A 60 -12.19 -3.77 7.59
C VAL A 60 -13.49 -4.57 7.72
N GLU A 61 -14.27 -4.33 8.77
CA GLU A 61 -15.57 -4.95 8.97
C GLU A 61 -16.58 -4.60 7.85
N ALA A 62 -16.49 -3.37 7.32
CA ALA A 62 -17.29 -2.92 6.17
C ALA A 62 -16.79 -3.49 4.83
N GLY A 63 -15.69 -4.24 4.79
CA GLY A 63 -15.21 -4.96 3.62
C GLY A 63 -13.89 -4.47 3.02
N ALA A 64 -13.15 -3.55 3.66
CA ALA A 64 -11.79 -3.24 3.24
C ALA A 64 -10.88 -4.47 3.35
N LYS A 65 -10.03 -4.70 2.35
CA LYS A 65 -9.24 -5.94 2.21
C LYS A 65 -7.74 -5.74 2.27
N SER A 66 -7.23 -4.51 2.23
CA SER A 66 -5.80 -4.23 2.18
C SER A 66 -5.44 -2.95 2.93
N PHE A 67 -4.15 -2.84 3.27
CA PHE A 67 -3.51 -1.62 3.76
C PHE A 67 -2.43 -1.20 2.76
N THR A 68 -2.55 0.01 2.21
CA THR A 68 -1.66 0.55 1.18
C THR A 68 -0.32 0.94 1.81
N HIS A 69 0.80 0.46 1.21
CA HIS A 69 2.19 0.73 1.64
C HIS A 69 2.32 0.98 3.15
N THR A 70 1.87 -0.01 3.92
CA THR A 70 1.77 0.01 5.39
C THR A 70 2.95 0.71 6.05
N PHE A 71 2.69 1.54 7.06
CA PHE A 71 3.52 2.52 7.75
C PHE A 71 3.64 3.87 7.02
N ASN A 72 3.67 3.91 5.68
CA ASN A 72 3.88 5.14 4.94
C ASN A 72 2.57 5.91 4.78
N GLY A 73 2.61 7.23 5.00
CA GLY A 73 1.40 8.06 4.95
C GLY A 73 0.35 7.68 6.00
N MET A 74 0.75 7.05 7.08
CA MET A 74 -0.07 6.71 8.24
C MET A 74 0.55 7.32 9.49
N GLU A 75 -0.27 7.55 10.53
CA GLU A 75 0.23 7.98 11.85
C GLU A 75 1.05 6.86 12.50
N ASP A 76 2.10 7.26 13.23
CA ASP A 76 3.01 6.35 13.91
C ASP A 76 2.31 5.47 14.97
N ILE A 77 2.92 4.33 15.28
CA ILE A 77 2.44 3.43 16.35
C ILE A 77 2.53 4.12 17.70
N SER A 78 1.39 4.25 18.36
CA SER A 78 1.32 4.72 19.75
C SER A 78 0.63 3.68 20.64
N HIS A 79 1.30 3.30 21.73
CA HIS A 79 0.75 2.30 22.68
C HIS A 79 -0.45 2.80 23.51
N ARG A 80 -0.77 4.09 23.45
CA ARG A 80 -1.93 4.69 24.15
C ARG A 80 -3.01 5.17 23.18
N LYS A 81 -2.66 5.36 21.90
CA LYS A 81 -3.58 5.78 20.83
C LYS A 81 -3.24 4.97 19.59
N PRO A 82 -3.71 3.72 19.52
CA PRO A 82 -3.41 2.87 18.37
C PRO A 82 -4.00 3.47 17.07
N THR A 83 -3.31 3.27 15.99
CA THR A 83 -3.57 3.87 14.70
C THR A 83 -3.90 2.80 13.64
N ALA A 84 -4.16 3.21 12.40
CA ALA A 84 -4.37 2.30 11.28
C ALA A 84 -3.21 1.29 11.09
N VAL A 85 -1.97 1.65 11.47
CA VAL A 85 -0.84 0.72 11.43
C VAL A 85 -1.08 -0.46 12.37
N VAL A 86 -1.60 -0.21 13.58
CA VAL A 86 -1.92 -1.30 14.52
C VAL A 86 -3.04 -2.18 13.97
N ALA A 87 -4.06 -1.59 13.34
CA ALA A 87 -5.11 -2.36 12.67
C ALA A 87 -4.55 -3.24 11.53
N ALA A 88 -3.59 -2.72 10.75
CA ALA A 88 -2.90 -3.50 9.73
C ALA A 88 -2.13 -4.70 10.31
N LEU A 89 -1.52 -4.53 11.49
CA LEU A 89 -0.78 -5.60 12.17
C LEU A 89 -1.71 -6.65 12.79
N ASP A 90 -2.85 -6.22 13.33
CA ASP A 90 -3.77 -7.05 14.12
C ASP A 90 -4.78 -7.82 13.27
N SER A 91 -5.22 -7.29 12.14
CA SER A 91 -6.18 -7.95 11.27
C SER A 91 -5.57 -9.12 10.51
N GLU A 92 -6.01 -10.35 10.78
CA GLU A 92 -5.41 -11.58 10.23
C GLU A 92 -5.67 -11.77 8.73
N GLU A 93 -6.87 -11.46 8.25
CA GLU A 93 -7.34 -11.75 6.89
C GLU A 93 -7.28 -10.56 5.92
N THR A 94 -6.53 -9.51 6.27
CA THR A 94 -6.28 -8.39 5.38
C THR A 94 -4.89 -8.44 4.80
N PHE A 95 -4.77 -8.05 3.55
CA PHE A 95 -3.46 -7.85 2.94
C PHE A 95 -2.78 -6.60 3.49
N ALA A 96 -1.47 -6.63 3.57
CA ALA A 96 -0.67 -5.47 3.91
C ALA A 96 0.43 -5.28 2.86
N GLU A 97 0.38 -4.15 2.17
CA GLU A 97 1.43 -3.77 1.23
C GLU A 97 2.63 -3.20 1.97
N ILE A 98 3.83 -3.45 1.47
CA ILE A 98 5.09 -2.98 2.05
C ILE A 98 6.08 -2.54 0.97
N ILE A 99 6.74 -1.39 1.17
CA ILE A 99 7.88 -0.95 0.36
C ILE A 99 9.15 -1.43 1.06
N ALA A 100 9.70 -2.55 0.60
CA ALA A 100 10.81 -3.25 1.25
C ALA A 100 12.17 -2.79 0.72
N ASP A 101 12.43 -1.47 0.70
CA ASP A 101 13.68 -0.89 0.22
C ASP A 101 14.67 -0.52 1.33
N GLY A 102 14.26 -0.61 2.60
CA GLY A 102 15.07 -0.24 3.76
C GLY A 102 15.16 1.28 3.99
N VAL A 103 14.48 2.07 3.16
CA VAL A 103 14.39 3.54 3.27
C VAL A 103 13.01 3.97 3.73
N HIS A 104 11.96 3.47 3.08
CA HIS A 104 10.57 3.71 3.48
C HIS A 104 10.22 2.99 4.78
N VAL A 105 10.72 1.76 4.95
CA VAL A 105 10.49 0.95 6.14
C VAL A 105 11.78 0.22 6.50
N ASP A 106 12.21 0.32 7.75
CA ASP A 106 13.34 -0.45 8.27
C ASP A 106 13.06 -1.96 8.18
N TYR A 107 14.07 -2.75 7.86
CA TYR A 107 13.91 -4.19 7.69
C TYR A 107 13.46 -4.93 8.95
N SER A 108 13.64 -4.35 10.14
CA SER A 108 13.07 -4.92 11.37
C SER A 108 11.55 -4.87 11.38
N LEU A 109 10.95 -3.77 10.93
CA LEU A 109 9.49 -3.61 10.79
C LEU A 109 8.94 -4.44 9.63
N VAL A 110 9.69 -4.56 8.52
CA VAL A 110 9.36 -5.49 7.43
C VAL A 110 9.24 -6.93 7.98
N ARG A 111 10.18 -7.36 8.82
CA ARG A 111 10.11 -8.69 9.47
C ARG A 111 8.92 -8.84 10.41
N VAL A 112 8.59 -7.80 11.18
CA VAL A 112 7.41 -7.83 12.07
C VAL A 112 6.14 -8.01 11.25
N LEU A 113 5.95 -7.17 10.22
CA LEU A 113 4.78 -7.28 9.35
C LEU A 113 4.70 -8.64 8.66
N ALA A 114 5.82 -9.13 8.12
CA ALA A 114 5.88 -10.44 7.47
C ALA A 114 5.58 -11.61 8.41
N LYS A 115 5.96 -11.53 9.69
CA LYS A 115 5.60 -12.54 10.70
C LYS A 115 4.10 -12.60 10.95
N LEU A 116 3.44 -11.45 10.96
CA LEU A 116 2.00 -11.35 11.23
C LEU A 116 1.16 -11.72 9.99
N LYS A 117 1.60 -11.29 8.81
CA LYS A 117 0.87 -11.54 7.55
C LYS A 117 1.21 -12.88 6.88
N GLY A 118 2.32 -13.48 7.25
CA GLY A 118 2.75 -14.76 6.72
C GLY A 118 2.95 -14.75 5.20
N LYS A 119 2.87 -15.95 4.62
CA LYS A 119 3.06 -16.15 3.17
C LYS A 119 1.83 -15.76 2.31
N ASP A 120 0.68 -15.52 2.95
CA ASP A 120 -0.60 -15.41 2.26
C ASP A 120 -1.18 -13.98 2.21
N TYR A 121 -0.71 -13.06 3.08
CA TYR A 121 -1.28 -11.72 3.19
C TYR A 121 -0.27 -10.57 3.08
N LEU A 122 1.03 -10.85 2.95
CA LEU A 122 2.04 -9.83 2.65
C LEU A 122 2.07 -9.54 1.14
N ILE A 123 2.06 -8.27 0.75
CA ILE A 123 2.27 -7.82 -0.63
C ILE A 123 3.45 -6.85 -0.66
N ALA A 124 4.44 -7.09 -1.52
CA ALA A 124 5.52 -6.13 -1.76
C ALA A 124 5.17 -5.23 -2.95
N VAL A 125 5.29 -3.93 -2.72
CA VAL A 125 5.05 -2.89 -3.72
C VAL A 125 6.27 -1.99 -3.86
N THR A 126 6.38 -1.28 -4.97
CA THR A 126 7.48 -0.34 -5.21
C THR A 126 7.12 1.09 -4.91
N ASP A 127 5.85 1.45 -5.02
CA ASP A 127 5.40 2.83 -5.05
C ASP A 127 6.23 3.71 -6.01
N SER A 128 6.62 3.12 -7.18
CA SER A 128 7.48 3.79 -8.14
C SER A 128 6.76 4.90 -8.88
N ILE A 129 7.43 6.05 -8.95
CA ILE A 129 6.94 7.21 -9.66
C ILE A 129 7.47 7.27 -11.11
N TRP A 130 6.98 8.25 -11.88
CA TRP A 130 7.38 8.49 -13.27
C TRP A 130 8.90 8.70 -13.47
N ALA A 131 9.62 9.17 -12.43
CA ALA A 131 11.06 9.40 -12.47
C ALA A 131 11.91 8.13 -12.33
N LYS A 132 11.29 6.96 -12.30
CA LYS A 132 11.99 5.67 -12.29
C LYS A 132 12.89 5.52 -13.52
N GLY A 133 14.18 5.23 -13.27
CA GLY A 133 15.20 5.13 -14.29
C GLY A 133 15.87 6.46 -14.66
N CYS A 134 15.45 7.57 -14.09
CA CYS A 134 16.19 8.83 -14.18
C CYS A 134 17.48 8.79 -13.35
N GLN A 135 18.48 9.57 -13.77
CA GLN A 135 19.72 9.74 -13.04
C GLN A 135 19.51 10.57 -11.77
N PRO A 136 20.41 10.53 -10.78
CA PRO A 136 20.39 11.49 -9.66
C PRO A 136 20.32 12.94 -10.16
N GLY A 137 19.47 13.76 -9.53
CA GLY A 137 19.26 15.13 -9.95
C GLY A 137 17.97 15.74 -9.42
N VAL A 138 17.69 16.98 -9.84
CA VAL A 138 16.47 17.72 -9.47
C VAL A 138 15.49 17.67 -10.63
N TYR A 139 14.25 17.29 -10.33
CA TYR A 139 13.19 17.11 -11.32
C TYR A 139 11.92 17.86 -10.91
N PRO A 140 11.25 18.52 -11.86
CA PRO A 140 9.97 19.15 -11.57
C PRO A 140 8.90 18.06 -11.35
N LYS A 141 8.13 18.15 -10.27
CA LYS A 141 6.92 17.36 -10.11
C LYS A 141 5.83 17.87 -11.08
N PRO A 142 4.91 17.01 -11.56
CA PRO A 142 3.81 17.45 -12.42
C PRO A 142 2.97 18.59 -11.82
N GLU A 143 2.83 18.64 -10.49
CA GLU A 143 2.20 19.76 -9.81
C GLU A 143 3.14 20.98 -9.80
N LYS A 144 2.62 22.13 -10.23
CA LYS A 144 3.39 23.37 -10.36
C LYS A 144 4.07 23.78 -9.04
N GLY A 145 5.36 24.08 -9.13
CA GLY A 145 6.13 24.65 -8.03
C GLY A 145 6.65 23.61 -7.01
N ILE A 146 6.50 22.32 -7.28
CA ILE A 146 7.08 21.26 -6.45
C ILE A 146 8.27 20.65 -7.18
N GLU A 147 9.41 20.56 -6.50
CA GLU A 147 10.59 19.89 -7.00
C GLU A 147 10.83 18.59 -6.22
N MET A 148 11.36 17.60 -6.91
CA MET A 148 11.82 16.34 -6.35
C MET A 148 13.32 16.22 -6.58
N VAL A 149 14.02 15.66 -5.63
CA VAL A 149 15.43 15.31 -5.72
C VAL A 149 15.55 13.80 -5.71
N ILE A 150 16.25 13.25 -6.69
CA ILE A 150 16.72 11.87 -6.69
C ILE A 150 18.18 11.92 -6.24
N ASP A 151 18.50 11.30 -5.12
CA ASP A 151 19.86 11.25 -4.60
C ASP A 151 20.69 10.11 -5.24
N GLU A 152 21.98 10.04 -4.89
CA GLU A 152 22.93 9.03 -5.39
C GLU A 152 22.53 7.58 -5.02
N GLN A 153 21.65 7.39 -4.05
CA GLN A 153 21.08 6.11 -3.64
C GLN A 153 19.75 5.81 -4.33
N ASN A 154 19.33 6.66 -5.28
CA ASN A 154 18.04 6.59 -5.98
C ASN A 154 16.82 6.77 -5.03
N VAL A 155 16.98 7.47 -3.91
CA VAL A 155 15.88 7.83 -3.02
C VAL A 155 15.27 9.15 -3.48
N VAL A 156 13.94 9.19 -3.56
CA VAL A 156 13.21 10.37 -4.01
C VAL A 156 12.69 11.15 -2.82
N ARG A 157 13.01 12.46 -2.77
CA ARG A 157 12.55 13.36 -1.74
C ARG A 157 11.98 14.64 -2.34
N LEU A 158 10.98 15.19 -1.67
CA LEU A 158 10.53 16.57 -1.90
C LEU A 158 11.56 17.55 -1.30
N ALA A 159 11.49 18.83 -1.69
CA ALA A 159 12.34 19.89 -1.16
C ALA A 159 12.27 20.03 0.39
N ASN A 160 11.18 19.61 1.02
CA ASN A 160 11.01 19.57 2.48
C ASN A 160 11.59 18.32 3.14
N GLY A 161 12.30 17.46 2.41
CA GLY A 161 12.93 16.23 2.87
C GLY A 161 12.02 15.01 3.00
N LYS A 162 10.70 15.14 2.80
CA LYS A 162 9.78 14.01 2.83
C LYS A 162 10.00 13.10 1.63
N LEU A 163 9.86 11.79 1.83
CA LEU A 163 9.86 10.81 0.74
C LEU A 163 8.70 11.08 -0.23
N ALA A 164 8.89 10.80 -1.50
CA ALA A 164 7.94 11.09 -2.58
C ALA A 164 7.79 9.90 -3.53
N GLY A 165 7.35 8.78 -3.00
CA GLY A 165 7.37 7.50 -3.69
C GLY A 165 8.79 6.98 -3.91
N SER A 166 8.98 6.04 -4.82
CA SER A 166 10.28 5.43 -5.06
C SER A 166 10.67 5.43 -6.55
N THR A 167 11.92 5.07 -6.83
CA THR A 167 12.41 4.69 -8.16
C THR A 167 12.74 3.19 -8.24
N ASN A 168 12.32 2.42 -7.26
CA ASN A 168 12.66 1.03 -7.11
C ASN A 168 12.01 0.11 -8.15
N HIS A 169 12.60 -1.06 -8.32
CA HIS A 169 12.08 -2.14 -9.16
C HIS A 169 11.55 -3.29 -8.28
N LEU A 170 10.50 -3.98 -8.73
CA LEU A 170 9.87 -5.04 -7.95
C LEU A 170 10.81 -6.23 -7.67
N ASN A 171 11.70 -6.56 -8.60
CA ASN A 171 12.73 -7.58 -8.38
C ASN A 171 13.71 -7.21 -7.25
N ASN A 172 13.97 -5.91 -7.02
CA ASN A 172 14.76 -5.46 -5.88
C ASN A 172 14.00 -5.65 -4.57
N MET A 173 12.67 -5.45 -4.56
CA MET A 173 11.86 -5.74 -3.37
C MET A 173 11.97 -7.22 -2.99
N VAL A 174 11.83 -8.15 -3.95
CA VAL A 174 12.00 -9.59 -3.71
C VAL A 174 13.39 -9.89 -3.15
N ARG A 175 14.45 -9.37 -3.76
CA ARG A 175 15.83 -9.55 -3.28
C ARG A 175 16.00 -9.03 -1.85
N ASN A 176 15.51 -7.84 -1.56
CA ASN A 176 15.61 -7.23 -0.24
C ASN A 176 14.84 -8.03 0.82
N LEU A 177 13.67 -8.57 0.49
CA LEU A 177 12.91 -9.43 1.40
C LEU A 177 13.73 -10.67 1.79
N VAL A 178 14.42 -11.31 0.83
CA VAL A 178 15.24 -12.50 1.09
C VAL A 178 16.57 -12.13 1.75
N GLU A 179 17.36 -11.22 1.14
CA GLU A 179 18.75 -10.98 1.56
C GLU A 179 18.89 -10.01 2.74
N LYS A 180 17.97 -9.05 2.90
CA LYS A 180 18.04 -8.00 3.92
C LYS A 180 17.03 -8.21 5.05
N ALA A 181 15.80 -8.52 4.71
CA ALA A 181 14.79 -8.86 5.71
C ALA A 181 14.90 -10.32 6.18
N LEU A 182 15.70 -11.16 5.51
CA LEU A 182 15.96 -12.57 5.86
C LEU A 182 14.66 -13.40 5.92
N LEU A 183 13.72 -13.11 5.01
CA LEU A 183 12.48 -13.88 4.92
C LEU A 183 12.65 -15.11 4.04
N PRO A 184 11.87 -16.18 4.29
CA PRO A 184 11.79 -17.32 3.37
C PRO A 184 11.40 -16.89 1.95
N GLU A 185 12.04 -17.50 0.94
CA GLU A 185 11.80 -17.19 -0.48
C GLU A 185 10.31 -17.28 -0.85
N VAL A 186 9.60 -18.26 -0.30
CA VAL A 186 8.16 -18.43 -0.55
C VAL A 186 7.34 -17.20 -0.12
N ILE A 187 7.71 -16.53 0.96
CA ILE A 187 7.04 -15.30 1.39
C ILE A 187 7.36 -14.17 0.40
N ALA A 188 8.63 -14.02 0.01
CA ALA A 188 9.06 -12.99 -0.91
C ALA A 188 8.43 -13.16 -2.31
N ILE A 189 8.36 -14.37 -2.84
CA ILE A 189 7.77 -14.65 -4.15
C ILE A 189 6.26 -14.47 -4.11
N ASN A 190 5.56 -15.05 -3.13
CA ASN A 190 4.11 -14.89 -3.00
C ASN A 190 3.70 -13.43 -2.87
N SER A 191 4.51 -12.61 -2.19
CA SER A 191 4.20 -11.19 -1.98
C SER A 191 4.13 -10.36 -3.26
N VAL A 192 4.70 -10.82 -4.36
CA VAL A 192 4.71 -10.11 -5.66
C VAL A 192 3.97 -10.87 -6.77
N THR A 193 3.43 -12.05 -6.47
CA THR A 193 2.75 -12.91 -7.47
C THR A 193 1.37 -13.33 -6.97
N LYS A 194 1.29 -14.37 -6.16
CA LYS A 194 0.05 -14.98 -5.68
C LYS A 194 -0.81 -14.01 -4.87
N ASN A 195 -0.21 -13.29 -3.94
CA ASN A 195 -0.98 -12.45 -3.02
C ASN A 195 -1.66 -11.26 -3.70
N PRO A 196 -0.98 -10.46 -4.56
CA PRO A 196 -1.67 -9.42 -5.32
C PRO A 196 -2.73 -9.98 -6.29
N ALA A 197 -2.50 -11.15 -6.87
CA ALA A 197 -3.50 -11.81 -7.72
C ALA A 197 -4.75 -12.22 -6.92
N ARG A 198 -4.58 -12.76 -5.70
CA ARG A 198 -5.68 -13.09 -4.79
C ARG A 198 -6.43 -11.83 -4.33
N LEU A 199 -5.71 -10.76 -3.97
CA LEU A 199 -6.33 -9.49 -3.58
C LEU A 199 -7.25 -8.95 -4.68
N LEU A 200 -6.84 -9.08 -5.95
CA LEU A 200 -7.58 -8.58 -7.11
C LEU A 200 -8.57 -9.61 -7.71
N ASN A 201 -8.71 -10.79 -7.11
CA ASN A 201 -9.54 -11.89 -7.60
C ASN A 201 -9.20 -12.33 -9.05
N VAL A 202 -7.91 -12.35 -9.39
CA VAL A 202 -7.41 -12.80 -10.71
C VAL A 202 -6.49 -14.03 -10.61
N ASN A 203 -6.42 -14.65 -9.45
CA ASN A 203 -5.53 -15.78 -9.16
C ASN A 203 -5.83 -17.07 -9.94
N GLU A 204 -6.99 -17.18 -10.58
CA GLU A 204 -7.26 -18.30 -11.50
C GLU A 204 -6.51 -18.19 -12.84
N SER A 205 -6.04 -16.98 -13.18
CA SER A 205 -5.35 -16.71 -14.45
C SER A 205 -3.98 -16.10 -14.30
N MET A 206 -3.61 -15.63 -13.10
CA MET A 206 -2.36 -14.92 -12.81
C MET A 206 -1.80 -15.31 -11.44
N GLY A 207 -0.49 -15.07 -11.25
CA GLY A 207 0.18 -15.19 -9.95
C GLY A 207 0.73 -16.56 -9.61
N GLU A 208 0.44 -17.58 -10.37
CA GLU A 208 1.00 -18.94 -10.29
C GLU A 208 1.37 -19.44 -11.69
N ILE A 209 2.31 -20.43 -11.75
CA ILE A 209 2.74 -21.12 -12.97
C ILE A 209 2.23 -22.55 -12.90
#